data_198018d6bdbfe60e5e2cdf7791603180
#
_entry.id   198018d6bdbfe60e5e2cdf7791603180
#
_cell.length_a   1.000
_cell.length_b   1.000
_cell.length_c   1.000
_cell.angle_alpha   90.00
_cell.angle_beta   90.00
_cell.angle_gamma   90.00
#
_symmetry.space_group_name_H-M   'P 1'
#
loop_
_entity.id
_entity.type
_entity.pdbx_description
1 polymer ?
#
loop_
_entity_poly.entity_id
_entity_poly.type
_entity_poly.pdbx_seq_one_letter_code
_entity_poly.pdbx_strand_id
1 'polypeptide(L)'
;MCAMDFPEVPVIMAHMGFVDVVYNDAAINMAKRSPNIYLETCGVSAEGKVTQAVKEIGAHRVLYGSDMPFHDPAFDMARIEYAKISDAEKKLIMGENAKKLLDSLRK
;
A
#
# COMPACT_ATOMS: atom_id res chain seq x y z
N MET A 1 7.82 9.58 -16.39
CA MET A 1 6.71 9.33 -15.46
C MET A 1 7.06 9.93 -14.12
N CYS A 2 6.14 10.61 -13.49
CA CYS A 2 6.39 11.48 -12.33
C CYS A 2 7.26 10.84 -11.21
N ALA A 3 6.95 9.62 -10.79
CA ALA A 3 7.73 8.96 -9.73
C ALA A 3 9.19 8.66 -10.12
N MET A 4 9.43 8.38 -11.39
CA MET A 4 10.78 8.13 -11.90
C MET A 4 11.57 9.41 -12.08
N ASP A 5 10.89 10.50 -12.45
CA ASP A 5 11.53 11.80 -12.70
C ASP A 5 11.93 12.49 -11.39
N PHE A 6 11.25 12.14 -10.28
CA PHE A 6 11.47 12.71 -8.95
C PHE A 6 11.63 11.59 -7.91
N PRO A 7 12.74 10.84 -7.97
CA PRO A 7 12.93 9.67 -7.10
C PRO A 7 13.02 9.99 -5.61
N GLU A 8 13.32 11.24 -5.26
CA GLU A 8 13.38 11.72 -3.87
C GLU A 8 12.00 12.05 -3.29
N VAL A 9 10.96 12.11 -4.13
CA VAL A 9 9.60 12.44 -3.70
C VAL A 9 8.82 11.14 -3.51
N PRO A 10 8.32 10.85 -2.29
CA PRO A 10 7.45 9.69 -2.08
C PRO A 10 6.11 9.88 -2.80
N VAL A 11 5.70 8.86 -3.52
CA VAL A 11 4.43 8.84 -4.27
C VAL A 11 3.56 7.73 -3.69
N ILE A 12 2.39 8.08 -3.19
CA ILE A 12 1.42 7.10 -2.70
C ILE A 12 0.39 6.83 -3.80
N MET A 13 0.35 5.59 -4.28
CA MET A 13 -0.68 5.15 -5.22
C MET A 13 -1.91 4.72 -4.41
N ALA A 14 -2.88 5.63 -4.31
CA ALA A 14 -4.14 5.37 -3.64
C ALA A 14 -4.86 4.20 -4.31
N HIS A 15 -5.51 3.38 -3.49
CA HIS A 15 -6.34 2.24 -3.93
C HIS A 15 -5.57 1.12 -4.64
N MET A 16 -4.27 1.20 -4.81
CA MET A 16 -3.44 0.15 -5.42
C MET A 16 -4.09 -0.47 -6.68
N GLY A 17 -4.73 0.38 -7.53
CA GLY A 17 -5.52 -0.08 -8.68
C GLY A 17 -6.97 -0.45 -8.36
N PHE A 18 -7.43 -0.24 -7.13
CA PHE A 18 -8.81 -0.43 -6.66
C PHE A 18 -9.30 -1.88 -6.80
N VAL A 19 -10.49 -2.10 -7.34
CA VAL A 19 -11.13 -3.44 -7.38
C VAL A 19 -10.63 -4.33 -8.52
N ASP A 20 -9.96 -3.78 -9.50
CA ASP A 20 -9.57 -4.52 -10.70
C ASP A 20 -8.18 -5.16 -10.54
N VAL A 21 -8.14 -6.48 -10.70
CA VAL A 21 -6.91 -7.28 -10.59
C VAL A 21 -5.81 -6.81 -11.55
N VAL A 22 -6.19 -6.41 -12.76
CA VAL A 22 -5.23 -5.94 -13.78
C VAL A 22 -4.56 -4.66 -13.31
N TYR A 23 -5.33 -3.74 -12.71
CA TYR A 23 -4.78 -2.50 -12.17
C TYR A 23 -3.96 -2.74 -10.91
N ASN A 24 -4.35 -3.71 -10.06
CA ASN A 24 -3.52 -4.10 -8.91
C ASN A 24 -2.15 -4.59 -9.37
N ASP A 25 -2.11 -5.44 -10.37
CA ASP A 25 -0.84 -5.94 -10.92
C ASP A 25 -0.01 -4.82 -11.55
N ALA A 26 -0.66 -3.91 -12.27
CA ALA A 26 0.03 -2.74 -12.83
C ALA A 26 0.64 -1.86 -11.73
N ALA A 27 -0.10 -1.59 -10.65
CA ALA A 27 0.38 -0.81 -9.52
C ALA A 27 1.58 -1.47 -8.83
N ILE A 28 1.50 -2.77 -8.57
CA ILE A 28 2.61 -3.54 -7.98
C ILE A 28 3.84 -3.49 -8.90
N ASN A 29 3.66 -3.70 -10.19
CA ASN A 29 4.75 -3.65 -11.16
C ASN A 29 5.41 -2.27 -11.22
N MET A 30 4.62 -1.20 -11.14
CA MET A 30 5.17 0.16 -11.07
C MET A 30 5.98 0.38 -9.79
N ALA A 31 5.48 -0.08 -8.65
CA ALA A 31 6.19 0.05 -7.38
C ALA A 31 7.49 -0.77 -7.35
N LYS A 32 7.55 -1.89 -8.07
CA LYS A 32 8.81 -2.65 -8.24
C LYS A 32 9.87 -1.86 -9.00
N ARG A 33 9.45 -1.05 -9.96
CA ARG A 33 10.35 -0.25 -10.81
C ARG A 33 10.76 1.07 -10.20
N SER A 34 10.00 1.58 -9.24
CA SER A 34 10.23 2.89 -8.61
C SER A 34 10.19 2.76 -7.08
N PRO A 35 11.36 2.79 -6.42
CA PRO A 35 11.45 2.56 -4.97
C PRO A 35 10.73 3.61 -4.11
N ASN A 36 10.43 4.77 -4.65
CA ASN A 36 9.72 5.85 -3.98
C ASN A 36 8.19 5.71 -4.05
N ILE A 37 7.67 4.65 -4.69
CA ILE A 37 6.24 4.37 -4.74
C ILE A 37 5.82 3.53 -3.54
N TYR A 38 4.79 4.01 -2.86
CA TYR A 38 4.04 3.31 -1.80
C TYR A 38 2.68 2.91 -2.35
N LEU A 39 2.19 1.75 -1.95
CA LEU A 39 0.87 1.24 -2.34
C LEU A 39 -0.09 1.35 -1.16
N GLU A 40 -1.24 1.97 -1.37
CA GLU A 40 -2.28 2.11 -0.36
C GLU A 40 -3.43 1.13 -0.67
N THR A 41 -3.94 0.44 0.36
CA THR A 41 -4.74 -0.77 0.20
C THR A 41 -6.26 -0.58 0.19
N CYS A 42 -6.74 0.65 0.36
CA CYS A 42 -8.19 0.90 0.39
C CYS A 42 -8.88 0.34 -0.86
N GLY A 43 -10.02 -0.30 -0.66
CA GLY A 43 -10.86 -0.78 -1.76
C GLY A 43 -10.29 -1.94 -2.57
N VAL A 44 -9.12 -2.46 -2.23
CA VAL A 44 -8.55 -3.64 -2.90
C VAL A 44 -9.33 -4.88 -2.50
N SER A 45 -10.22 -5.33 -3.39
CA SER A 45 -11.13 -6.43 -3.08
C SER A 45 -10.59 -7.81 -3.47
N ALA A 46 -9.60 -7.87 -4.36
CA ALA A 46 -9.06 -9.13 -4.85
C ALA A 46 -8.24 -9.84 -3.77
N GLU A 47 -8.60 -11.09 -3.50
CA GLU A 47 -7.88 -11.92 -2.54
C GLU A 47 -6.40 -12.04 -2.92
N GLY A 48 -5.55 -11.98 -1.91
CA GLY A 48 -4.11 -12.20 -2.07
C GLY A 48 -3.33 -11.00 -2.62
N LYS A 49 -3.96 -9.91 -3.04
CA LYS A 49 -3.24 -8.76 -3.62
C LYS A 49 -2.38 -8.03 -2.59
N VAL A 50 -2.84 -7.90 -1.35
CA VAL A 50 -2.01 -7.34 -0.27
C VAL A 50 -0.81 -8.24 -0.01
N THR A 51 -1.02 -9.55 0.08
CA THR A 51 0.05 -10.54 0.26
C THR A 51 1.07 -10.48 -0.89
N GLN A 52 0.57 -10.38 -2.12
CA GLN A 52 1.43 -10.23 -3.31
C GLN A 52 2.26 -8.96 -3.25
N ALA A 53 1.65 -7.83 -2.92
CA ALA A 53 2.36 -6.55 -2.79
C ALA A 53 3.48 -6.65 -1.75
N VAL A 54 3.18 -7.19 -0.57
CA VAL A 54 4.18 -7.39 0.49
C VAL A 54 5.33 -8.25 0.02
N LYS A 55 5.03 -9.34 -0.68
CA LYS A 55 6.06 -10.26 -1.20
C LYS A 55 6.94 -9.60 -2.26
N GLU A 56 6.36 -8.78 -3.14
CA GLU A 56 7.07 -8.25 -4.29
C GLU A 56 7.80 -6.92 -4.03
N ILE A 57 7.25 -6.06 -3.17
CA ILE A 57 7.86 -4.75 -2.87
C ILE A 57 8.25 -4.56 -1.41
N GLY A 58 7.89 -5.48 -0.52
CA GLY A 58 8.13 -5.40 0.92
C GLY A 58 7.03 -4.68 1.67
N ALA A 59 6.75 -5.14 2.89
CA ALA A 59 5.70 -4.57 3.75
C ALA A 59 5.93 -3.09 4.07
N HIS A 60 7.18 -2.64 4.07
CA HIS A 60 7.57 -1.26 4.43
C HIS A 60 7.07 -0.20 3.44
N ARG A 61 6.56 -0.60 2.28
CA ARG A 61 6.01 0.31 1.28
C ARG A 61 4.52 0.09 1.01
N VAL A 62 3.84 -0.67 1.87
CA VAL A 62 2.40 -0.88 1.81
C VAL A 62 1.75 -0.11 2.95
N LEU A 63 0.70 0.63 2.65
CA LEU A 63 0.00 1.50 3.59
C LEU A 63 -1.46 1.09 3.70
N TYR A 64 -2.00 1.10 4.92
CA TYR A 64 -3.42 0.98 5.15
C TYR A 64 -4.13 2.31 4.86
N GLY A 65 -5.29 2.21 4.22
CA GLY A 65 -6.24 3.31 4.10
C GLY A 65 -7.67 2.77 4.11
N SER A 66 -8.63 3.60 4.45
CA SER A 66 -10.04 3.20 4.56
C SER A 66 -10.98 3.90 3.59
N ASP A 67 -10.53 4.99 2.99
CA ASP A 67 -11.37 5.84 2.14
C ASP A 67 -12.69 6.26 2.83
N MET A 68 -12.64 6.39 4.15
CA MET A 68 -13.79 6.86 4.93
C MET A 68 -14.18 8.29 4.49
N PRO A 69 -15.48 8.60 4.31
CA PRO A 69 -16.65 7.83 4.70
C PRO A 69 -17.23 6.90 3.64
N PHE A 70 -16.58 6.71 2.50
CA PHE A 70 -17.10 5.89 1.40
C PHE A 70 -17.07 4.40 1.73
N HIS A 71 -16.06 3.97 2.50
CA HIS A 71 -15.95 2.60 2.98
C HIS A 71 -16.01 2.55 4.51
N ASP A 72 -16.44 1.41 5.03
CA ASP A 72 -16.31 1.12 6.45
C ASP A 72 -14.86 0.71 6.74
N PRO A 73 -14.16 1.41 7.64
CA PRO A 73 -12.77 1.07 7.97
C PRO A 73 -12.55 -0.39 8.37
N ALA A 74 -13.55 -1.02 8.97
CA ALA A 74 -13.45 -2.42 9.39
C ALA A 74 -13.22 -3.38 8.23
N PHE A 75 -13.79 -3.12 7.06
CA PHE A 75 -13.55 -3.93 5.86
C PHE A 75 -12.11 -3.85 5.39
N ASP A 76 -11.57 -2.66 5.35
CA ASP A 76 -10.20 -2.45 4.88
C ASP A 76 -9.18 -2.95 5.90
N MET A 77 -9.47 -2.83 7.20
CA MET A 77 -8.67 -3.43 8.27
C MET A 77 -8.65 -4.95 8.17
N ALA A 78 -9.81 -5.58 7.90
CA ALA A 78 -9.91 -7.02 7.77
C ALA A 78 -9.01 -7.57 6.65
N ARG A 79 -8.85 -6.84 5.54
CA ARG A 79 -7.94 -7.25 4.46
C ARG A 79 -6.51 -7.42 4.93
N ILE A 80 -6.06 -6.55 5.82
CA ILE A 80 -4.72 -6.64 6.39
C ILE A 80 -4.67 -7.75 7.45
N GLU A 81 -5.67 -7.80 8.32
CA GLU A 81 -5.74 -8.78 9.40
C GLU A 81 -5.71 -10.22 8.89
N TYR A 82 -6.47 -10.50 7.83
CA TYR A 82 -6.56 -11.84 7.23
C TYR A 82 -5.56 -12.09 6.11
N ALA A 83 -4.72 -11.15 5.76
CA ALA A 83 -3.66 -11.37 4.78
C ALA A 83 -2.63 -12.39 5.31
N LYS A 84 -2.11 -13.20 4.39
CA LYS A 84 -1.10 -14.22 4.73
C LYS A 84 0.29 -13.60 4.82
N ILE A 85 0.49 -12.77 5.81
CA ILE A 85 1.72 -12.05 6.12
C ILE A 85 1.97 -12.12 7.63
N SER A 86 3.18 -11.79 8.07
CA SER A 86 3.54 -11.83 9.49
C SER A 86 2.85 -10.74 10.31
N ASP A 87 2.75 -10.93 11.62
CA ASP A 87 2.20 -9.91 12.52
C ASP A 87 3.03 -8.62 12.49
N ALA A 88 4.34 -8.72 12.36
CA ALA A 88 5.22 -7.56 12.21
C ALA A 88 4.91 -6.78 10.92
N GLU A 89 4.69 -7.48 9.82
CA GLU A 89 4.29 -6.88 8.54
C GLU A 89 2.92 -6.19 8.63
N LYS A 90 1.96 -6.81 9.32
CA LYS A 90 0.64 -6.19 9.57
C LYS A 90 0.77 -4.88 10.34
N LYS A 91 1.59 -4.82 11.37
CA LYS A 91 1.84 -3.58 12.14
C LYS A 91 2.44 -2.49 11.29
N LEU A 92 3.40 -2.83 10.43
CA LEU A 92 3.98 -1.88 9.49
C LEU A 92 2.90 -1.24 8.62
N ILE A 93 2.05 -2.07 8.01
CA ILE A 93 1.00 -1.63 7.10
C ILE A 93 -0.06 -0.81 7.83
N MET A 94 -0.46 -1.24 9.03
CA MET A 94 -1.56 -0.61 9.79
C MET A 94 -1.25 0.79 10.30
N GLY A 95 0.01 1.20 10.38
CA GLY A 95 0.30 2.56 10.82
C GLY A 95 1.78 2.94 10.94
N GLU A 96 2.66 1.98 11.21
CA GLU A 96 4.07 2.29 11.42
C GLU A 96 4.73 2.88 10.16
N ASN A 97 4.39 2.37 8.98
CA ASN A 97 4.91 2.89 7.72
C ASN A 97 4.47 4.33 7.47
N ALA A 98 3.17 4.60 7.64
CA ALA A 98 2.64 5.96 7.45
C ALA A 98 3.28 6.94 8.42
N LYS A 99 3.42 6.56 9.69
CA LYS A 99 4.09 7.38 10.70
C LYS A 99 5.53 7.67 10.29
N LYS A 100 6.27 6.64 9.91
CA LYS A 100 7.67 6.76 9.49
C LYS A 100 7.83 7.66 8.26
N LEU A 101 6.92 7.51 7.29
CA LEU A 101 6.92 8.34 6.10
C LEU A 101 6.67 9.81 6.44
N LEU A 102 5.66 10.10 7.26
CA LEU A 102 5.35 11.46 7.71
C LEU A 102 6.48 12.07 8.52
N ASP A 103 7.09 11.31 9.43
CA ASP A 103 8.23 11.78 10.22
C ASP A 103 9.43 12.13 9.34
N SER A 104 9.64 11.38 8.23
CA SER A 104 10.74 11.66 7.30
C SER A 104 10.55 12.97 6.52
N LEU A 105 9.33 13.47 6.40
CA LEU A 105 9.01 14.71 5.71
C LEU A 105 9.10 15.94 6.64
N ARG A 106 9.22 15.72 7.91
CA ARG A 106 9.42 16.80 8.90
C ARG A 106 10.90 17.21 8.95
N LYS A 107 11.13 18.49 8.82
CA LYS A 107 12.48 19.07 8.96
C LYS A 107 12.53 20.03 10.12
#